data_83bebcd6c0256f9dea1abcce23d61dea
#
_entry.id   83bebcd6c0256f9dea1abcce23d61dea
#
_cell.length_a   1.000
_cell.length_b   1.000
_cell.length_c   1.000
_cell.angle_alpha   90.00
_cell.angle_beta   90.00
_cell.angle_gamma   90.00
#
_symmetry.space_group_name_H-M   'P 1'
#
loop_
_entity.id
_entity.type
_entity.pdbx_description
1 polymer ?
#
loop_
_entity_poly.entity_id
_entity_poly.type
_entity_poly.pdbx_seq_one_letter_code
_entity_poly.pdbx_strand_id
1 'polypeptide(L)'
;MLFLGDAAHAMSPHMGQGINLAMVDAWRFAECLRAAPDPHTAFHTFYERQRAYIRYYATMTYMLSPFFQADWSILGWGRDIALPLMPRIPWVKRQMLMTVAGMKGGFLKGRIEL
;
A
#
# COMPACT_ATOMS: atom_id res chain seq x y z
N MET A 1 -12.19 -10.79 16.94
CA MET A 1 -12.41 -9.38 16.57
C MET A 1 -11.56 -9.09 15.34
N LEU A 2 -12.13 -8.50 14.30
CA LEU A 2 -11.42 -8.15 13.05
C LEU A 2 -11.40 -6.63 12.90
N PHE A 3 -10.22 -6.09 12.56
CA PHE A 3 -10.05 -4.70 12.17
C PHE A 3 -9.74 -4.63 10.68
N LEU A 4 -10.31 -3.65 9.99
CA LEU A 4 -10.13 -3.40 8.55
C LEU A 4 -9.84 -1.92 8.31
N GLY A 5 -9.17 -1.61 7.21
CA GLY A 5 -8.84 -0.25 6.82
C GLY A 5 -8.03 0.49 7.88
N ASP A 6 -8.34 1.74 8.14
CA ASP A 6 -7.59 2.59 9.09
C ASP A 6 -7.61 2.06 10.53
N ALA A 7 -8.65 1.29 10.91
CA ALA A 7 -8.69 0.65 12.22
C ALA A 7 -7.63 -0.44 12.39
N ALA A 8 -7.18 -1.04 11.30
CA ALA A 8 -6.15 -2.07 11.28
C ALA A 8 -4.75 -1.51 11.00
N HIS A 9 -4.65 -0.50 10.13
CA HIS A 9 -3.39 0.01 9.60
C HIS A 9 -3.49 1.48 9.16
N ALA A 10 -3.76 2.37 10.10
CA ALA A 10 -3.71 3.81 9.82
C ALA A 10 -2.33 4.19 9.26
N MET A 11 -2.31 4.79 8.09
CA MET A 11 -1.08 5.21 7.39
C MET A 11 -1.05 6.71 7.19
N SER A 12 0.16 7.25 7.05
CA SER A 12 0.32 8.65 6.72
C SER A 12 -0.35 9.01 5.38
N PRO A 13 -1.01 10.17 5.26
CA PRO A 13 -1.78 10.55 4.08
C PRO A 13 -0.93 10.83 2.83
N HIS A 14 0.40 10.78 2.92
CA HIS A 14 1.32 11.15 1.83
C HIS A 14 1.07 10.43 0.51
N MET A 15 0.52 9.22 0.55
CA MET A 15 0.23 8.45 -0.66
C MET A 15 -1.25 8.45 -1.04
N GLY A 16 -2.14 9.04 -0.24
CA GLY A 16 -3.57 9.05 -0.48
C GLY A 16 -4.22 7.66 -0.55
N GLN A 17 -3.60 6.64 0.04
CA GLN A 17 -3.99 5.24 -0.16
C GLN A 17 -4.98 4.70 0.87
N GLY A 18 -5.30 5.43 1.94
CA GLY A 18 -6.16 4.93 3.01
C GLY A 18 -7.49 4.36 2.50
N ILE A 19 -8.22 5.11 1.68
CA ILE A 19 -9.50 4.67 1.11
C ILE A 19 -9.32 3.45 0.20
N ASN A 20 -8.32 3.46 -0.68
CA ASN A 20 -8.06 2.34 -1.58
C ASN A 20 -7.74 1.06 -0.81
N LEU A 21 -6.91 1.17 0.23
CA LEU A 21 -6.57 0.05 1.11
C LEU A 21 -7.81 -0.49 1.81
N ALA A 22 -8.65 0.39 2.36
CA ALA A 22 -9.88 -0.01 3.04
C ALA A 22 -10.88 -0.71 2.09
N MET A 23 -10.99 -0.23 0.84
CA MET A 23 -11.84 -0.87 -0.17
C MET A 23 -11.30 -2.26 -0.57
N VAL A 24 -9.99 -2.39 -0.76
CA VAL A 24 -9.34 -3.67 -1.07
C VAL A 24 -9.48 -4.66 0.10
N ASP A 25 -9.36 -4.17 1.32
CA ASP A 25 -9.58 -4.98 2.54
C ASP A 25 -11.01 -5.55 2.57
N ALA A 26 -11.99 -4.69 2.38
CA ALA A 26 -13.40 -5.09 2.39
C ALA A 26 -13.71 -6.11 1.29
N TRP A 27 -13.21 -5.86 0.08
CA TRP A 27 -13.38 -6.76 -1.05
C TRP A 27 -12.77 -8.14 -0.78
N ARG A 28 -11.50 -8.19 -0.40
CA ARG A 28 -10.78 -9.44 -0.13
C ARG A 28 -11.38 -10.21 1.04
N PHE A 29 -11.82 -9.50 2.07
CA PHE A 29 -12.48 -10.14 3.19
C PHE A 29 -13.80 -10.78 2.77
N ALA A 30 -14.62 -10.09 1.96
CA ALA A 30 -15.85 -10.65 1.41
C ALA A 30 -15.60 -11.90 0.53
N GLU A 31 -14.51 -11.90 -0.26
CA GLU A 31 -14.10 -13.09 -1.01
C GLU A 31 -13.71 -14.26 -0.10
N CYS A 32 -12.92 -13.99 0.93
CA CYS A 32 -12.52 -15.02 1.89
C CYS A 32 -13.73 -15.61 2.61
N LEU A 33 -14.72 -14.78 3.00
CA LEU A 33 -15.98 -15.26 3.61
C LEU A 33 -16.81 -16.13 2.67
N ARG A 34 -16.83 -15.81 1.38
CA ARG A 34 -17.59 -16.63 0.39
C ARG A 34 -16.91 -17.97 0.11
N ALA A 35 -15.58 -18.01 0.15
CA ALA A 35 -14.79 -19.19 -0.21
C ALA A 35 -14.53 -20.13 0.97
N ALA A 36 -14.60 -19.65 2.20
CA ALA A 36 -14.26 -20.43 3.39
C ALA A 36 -15.48 -21.20 3.94
N PRO A 37 -15.26 -22.41 4.49
CA PRO A 37 -16.31 -23.20 5.09
C PRO A 37 -16.83 -22.62 6.42
N ASP A 38 -16.00 -21.79 7.07
CA ASP A 38 -16.31 -21.19 8.37
C ASP A 38 -15.62 -19.81 8.51
N PRO A 39 -16.13 -18.91 9.38
CA PRO A 39 -15.57 -17.58 9.56
C PRO A 39 -14.12 -17.57 10.05
N HIS A 40 -13.71 -18.55 10.87
CA HIS A 40 -12.36 -18.60 11.41
C HIS A 40 -11.34 -18.83 10.29
N THR A 41 -11.62 -19.78 9.40
CA THR A 41 -10.80 -20.03 8.21
C THR A 41 -10.76 -18.82 7.28
N ALA A 42 -11.88 -18.11 7.13
CA ALA A 42 -11.94 -16.86 6.35
C ALA A 42 -10.99 -15.80 6.93
N PHE A 43 -11.01 -15.58 8.24
CA PHE A 43 -10.12 -14.62 8.91
C PHE A 43 -8.65 -14.97 8.73
N HIS A 44 -8.29 -16.24 8.91
CA HIS A 44 -6.91 -16.68 8.75
C HIS A 44 -6.42 -16.46 7.32
N THR A 45 -7.20 -16.88 6.34
CA THR A 45 -6.88 -16.73 4.92
C THR A 45 -6.76 -15.26 4.52
N PHE A 46 -7.67 -14.42 4.99
CA PHE A 46 -7.62 -12.97 4.77
C PHE A 46 -6.33 -12.37 5.35
N TYR A 47 -6.02 -12.68 6.61
CA TYR A 47 -4.82 -12.16 7.27
C TYR A 47 -3.54 -12.51 6.51
N GLU A 48 -3.37 -13.76 6.09
CA GLU A 48 -2.19 -14.20 5.33
C GLU A 48 -2.07 -13.51 3.96
N ARG A 49 -3.18 -13.36 3.24
CA ARG A 49 -3.21 -12.67 1.95
C ARG A 49 -2.89 -11.18 2.09
N GLN A 50 -3.39 -10.56 3.17
CA GLN A 50 -3.29 -9.11 3.36
C GLN A 50 -1.94 -8.68 3.93
N ARG A 51 -1.26 -9.54 4.68
CA ARG A 51 0.00 -9.25 5.37
C ARG A 51 1.08 -8.67 4.45
N ALA A 52 1.30 -9.27 3.29
CA ALA A 52 2.33 -8.82 2.35
C ALA A 52 1.97 -7.46 1.73
N TYR A 53 0.70 -7.26 1.44
CA TYR A 53 0.15 -6.04 0.87
C TYR A 53 0.27 -4.86 1.83
N ILE A 54 -0.19 -5.02 3.06
CA ILE A 54 -0.10 -4.00 4.12
C ILE A 54 1.36 -3.65 4.40
N ARG A 55 2.24 -4.65 4.53
CA ARG A 55 3.67 -4.42 4.76
C ARG A 55 4.31 -3.59 3.66
N TYR A 56 3.95 -3.82 2.40
CA TYR A 56 4.46 -3.01 1.29
C TYR A 56 4.08 -1.54 1.45
N TYR A 57 2.80 -1.23 1.65
CA TYR A 57 2.34 0.16 1.78
C TYR A 57 2.84 0.83 3.06
N ALA A 58 2.88 0.11 4.18
CA ALA A 58 3.45 0.62 5.43
C ALA A 58 4.93 0.98 5.27
N THR A 59 5.71 0.11 4.62
CA THR A 59 7.14 0.37 4.36
C THR A 59 7.31 1.56 3.42
N MET A 60 6.53 1.64 2.35
CA MET A 60 6.57 2.78 1.42
C MET A 60 6.22 4.08 2.12
N THR A 61 5.16 4.10 2.92
CA THR A 61 4.78 5.27 3.72
C THR A 61 5.89 5.68 4.68
N TYR A 62 6.46 4.72 5.40
CA TYR A 62 7.57 4.98 6.32
C TYR A 62 8.80 5.54 5.61
N MET A 63 9.17 4.99 4.45
CA MET A 63 10.32 5.47 3.68
C MET A 63 10.09 6.85 3.05
N LEU A 64 8.86 7.15 2.64
CA LEU A 64 8.53 8.46 2.05
C LEU A 64 8.33 9.57 3.09
N SER A 65 7.92 9.22 4.31
CA SER A 65 7.62 10.20 5.36
C SER A 65 8.78 11.20 5.62
N PRO A 66 10.05 10.78 5.73
CA PRO A 66 11.16 11.72 5.93
C PRO A 66 11.31 12.75 4.78
N PHE A 67 11.01 12.35 3.54
CA PHE A 67 11.11 13.24 2.38
C PHE A 67 10.06 14.35 2.39
N PHE A 68 8.91 14.11 3.03
CA PHE A 68 7.81 15.07 3.11
C PHE A 68 7.78 15.85 4.44
N GLN A 69 8.36 15.30 5.51
CA GLN A 69 8.28 15.84 6.86
C GLN A 69 9.59 16.38 7.40
N ALA A 70 10.73 16.08 6.77
CA ALA A 70 12.02 16.57 7.26
C ALA A 70 12.26 18.01 6.81
N ASP A 71 12.49 18.90 7.76
CA ASP A 71 12.96 20.28 7.55
C ASP A 71 14.44 20.37 7.13
N TRP A 72 15.07 19.24 6.83
CA TRP A 72 16.45 19.22 6.41
C TRP A 72 16.57 19.70 4.96
N SER A 73 17.24 20.84 4.78
CA SER A 73 17.46 21.45 3.46
C SER A 73 18.12 20.50 2.44
N ILE A 74 19.01 19.61 2.87
CA ILE A 74 19.67 18.60 2.02
C ILE A 74 18.66 17.59 1.44
N LEU A 75 17.69 17.12 2.25
CA LEU A 75 16.62 16.22 1.79
C LEU A 75 15.62 16.94 0.87
N GLY A 76 15.38 18.24 1.11
CA GLY A 76 14.57 19.09 0.24
C GLY A 76 15.17 19.21 -1.16
N TRP A 77 16.48 19.50 -1.25
CA TRP A 77 17.19 19.58 -2.53
C TRP A 77 17.18 18.25 -3.28
N GLY A 78 17.45 17.15 -2.58
CA GLY A 78 17.37 15.80 -3.16
C GLY A 78 15.99 15.48 -3.71
N ARG A 79 14.93 15.84 -2.97
CA ARG A 79 13.54 15.69 -3.39
C ARG A 79 13.23 16.53 -4.64
N ASP A 80 13.58 17.80 -4.63
CA ASP A 80 13.23 18.75 -5.70
C ASP A 80 13.94 18.40 -7.04
N ILE A 81 15.07 17.72 -6.98
CA ILE A 81 15.75 17.17 -8.15
C ILE A 81 15.21 15.78 -8.53
N ALA A 82 15.02 14.89 -7.56
CA ALA A 82 14.65 13.50 -7.81
C ALA A 82 13.20 13.36 -8.29
N LEU A 83 12.24 14.07 -7.69
CA LEU A 83 10.82 13.94 -8.03
C LEU A 83 10.50 14.26 -9.50
N PRO A 84 11.05 15.35 -10.12
CA PRO A 84 10.81 15.61 -11.54
C PRO A 84 11.51 14.62 -12.48
N LEU A 85 12.61 14.00 -12.03
CA LEU A 85 13.39 13.05 -12.83
C LEU A 85 12.84 11.62 -12.78
N MET A 86 12.23 11.22 -11.65
CA MET A 86 11.68 9.88 -11.47
C MET A 86 10.69 9.46 -12.57
N PRO A 87 9.72 10.30 -13.00
CA PRO A 87 8.78 9.92 -14.06
C PRO A 87 9.40 9.77 -15.45
N ARG A 88 10.64 10.27 -15.66
CA ARG A 88 11.36 10.12 -16.94
C ARG A 88 11.86 8.69 -17.17
N ILE A 89 11.99 7.90 -16.09
CA ILE A 89 12.37 6.49 -16.18
C ILE A 89 11.08 5.67 -16.34
N PRO A 90 10.82 5.01 -17.49
CA PRO A 90 9.54 4.33 -17.78
C PRO A 90 9.16 3.29 -16.72
N TRP A 91 10.14 2.55 -16.22
CA TRP A 91 9.94 1.55 -15.18
C TRP A 91 9.48 2.20 -13.85
N VAL A 92 10.16 3.29 -13.43
CA VAL A 92 9.80 4.03 -12.20
C VAL A 92 8.41 4.61 -12.32
N LYS A 93 8.10 5.28 -13.46
CA LYS A 93 6.76 5.82 -13.74
C LYS A 93 5.68 4.74 -13.62
N ARG A 94 5.90 3.56 -14.20
CA ARG A 94 4.96 2.44 -14.10
C ARG A 94 4.78 1.97 -12.66
N GLN A 95 5.87 1.85 -11.89
CA GLN A 95 5.80 1.47 -10.47
C GLN A 95 5.05 2.50 -9.63
N MET A 96 5.31 3.78 -9.84
CA MET A 96 4.61 4.87 -9.17
C MET A 96 3.10 4.83 -9.47
N LEU A 97 2.72 4.71 -10.74
CA LEU A 97 1.32 4.63 -11.14
C LEU A 97 0.61 3.43 -10.52
N MET A 98 1.24 2.24 -10.52
CA MET A 98 0.68 1.05 -9.89
C MET A 98 0.53 1.20 -8.37
N THR A 99 1.49 1.87 -7.73
CA THR A 99 1.44 2.13 -6.29
C THR A 99 0.34 3.12 -5.95
N VAL A 100 0.24 4.23 -6.68
CA VAL A 100 -0.80 5.26 -6.48
C VAL A 100 -2.20 4.72 -6.80
N ALA A 101 -2.32 3.84 -7.79
CA ALA A 101 -3.59 3.17 -8.12
C ALA A 101 -3.99 2.07 -7.11
N GLY A 102 -3.18 1.81 -6.08
CA GLY A 102 -3.46 0.75 -5.09
C GLY A 102 -3.37 -0.68 -5.66
N MET A 103 -2.83 -0.83 -6.87
CA MET A 103 -2.83 -2.10 -7.61
C MET A 103 -1.61 -2.98 -7.35
N LYS A 104 -0.69 -2.55 -6.49
CA LYS A 104 0.56 -3.28 -6.24
C LYS A 104 0.42 -4.26 -5.09
N GLY A 105 0.59 -5.56 -5.37
CA GLY A 105 0.44 -6.65 -4.40
C GLY A 105 1.65 -6.90 -3.48
N GLY A 106 2.78 -6.15 -3.65
CA GLY A 106 4.00 -6.30 -2.86
C GLY A 106 5.24 -5.85 -3.62
N PHE A 107 6.42 -5.96 -2.99
CA PHE A 107 7.68 -5.49 -3.60
C PHE A 107 8.05 -6.23 -4.89
N LEU A 108 7.83 -7.55 -4.96
CA LEU A 108 8.21 -8.41 -6.07
C LEU A 108 7.03 -8.79 -6.97
N LYS A 109 5.81 -8.78 -6.47
CA LYS A 109 4.61 -9.05 -7.25
C LYS A 109 4.14 -7.78 -7.94
N GLY A 110 4.12 -7.79 -9.27
CA GLY A 110 3.82 -6.62 -10.07
C GLY A 110 2.36 -6.16 -10.03
N ARG A 111 1.38 -7.03 -9.73
CA ARG A 111 -0.04 -6.73 -9.80
C ARG A 111 -0.83 -7.52 -8.75
N ILE A 112 -1.88 -6.91 -8.21
CA ILE A 112 -2.88 -7.65 -7.44
C ILE A 112 -3.67 -8.51 -8.41
N GLU A 113 -3.72 -9.81 -8.16
CA GLU A 113 -4.72 -10.67 -8.77
C GLU A 113 -6.04 -10.43 -8.03
N LEU A 114 -6.99 -9.84 -8.75
CA LEU A 114 -8.37 -9.67 -8.32
C LEU A 114 -9.14 -10.95 -8.63
#